data_e2e8585dd9bdad2a18e5c00476c2a28c
#
_entry.id   e2e8585dd9bdad2a18e5c00476c2a28c
#
_cell.length_a   1.000
_cell.length_b   1.000
_cell.length_c   1.000
_cell.angle_alpha   90.00
_cell.angle_beta   90.00
_cell.angle_gamma   90.00
#
_symmetry.space_group_name_H-M   'P 1'
#
loop_
_entity.id
_entity.type
_entity.pdbx_description
1 polymer ?
#
loop_
_entity_poly.entity_id
_entity_poly.type
_entity_poly.pdbx_seq_one_letter_code
_entity_poly.pdbx_strand_id
1 'polypeptide(L)'
;QKFDDVIGQPHIITTLKNSIKAGRIAHAFLFTGPRGVGKTSLARIFAKAVNRIHGPTAEPCNVCENCVGIAGGNFVDVIEIDAASTRGIDDIKELRETVRYLPMKAAYKVYILDEAHMLTDQARNAFLKTLEEPPGHNIFILATTELQKIPYTIMSRCQRFDFRRITEKEIVEQLKAICKKDGI
;
A
#
# COMPACT_ATOMS: atom_id res chain seq x y z
N GLN A 1 -6.77 -12.00 4.15
CA GLN A 1 -5.78 -12.04 3.06
C GLN A 1 -4.37 -11.93 3.62
N LYS A 2 -3.44 -12.71 3.07
CA LYS A 2 -2.00 -12.75 3.36
C LYS A 2 -1.21 -12.50 2.07
N PHE A 3 0.11 -12.37 2.17
CA PHE A 3 0.97 -12.23 0.98
C PHE A 3 0.83 -13.41 0.01
N ASP A 4 0.64 -14.61 0.53
CA ASP A 4 0.51 -15.83 -0.28
C ASP A 4 -0.84 -15.93 -1.01
N ASP A 5 -1.81 -15.10 -0.64
CA ASP A 5 -3.10 -14.98 -1.35
C ASP A 5 -2.99 -14.08 -2.60
N VAL A 6 -1.86 -13.36 -2.78
CA VAL A 6 -1.66 -12.45 -3.92
C VAL A 6 -1.12 -13.22 -5.11
N ILE A 7 -1.86 -13.19 -6.20
CA ILE A 7 -1.54 -13.94 -7.42
C ILE A 7 -0.58 -13.14 -8.30
N GLY A 8 0.35 -13.85 -8.93
CA GLY A 8 1.09 -13.34 -10.07
C GLY A 8 2.18 -12.32 -9.79
N GLN A 9 2.52 -12.02 -8.50
CA GLN A 9 3.52 -11.01 -8.15
C GLN A 9 4.64 -11.54 -7.23
N PRO A 10 5.25 -12.71 -7.47
CA PRO A 10 6.17 -13.33 -6.50
C PRO A 10 7.41 -12.48 -6.19
N HIS A 11 7.93 -11.76 -7.20
CA HIS A 11 9.10 -10.89 -7.05
C HIS A 11 8.83 -9.71 -6.09
N ILE A 12 7.63 -9.10 -6.17
CA ILE A 12 7.22 -8.00 -5.29
C ILE A 12 7.02 -8.53 -3.87
N ILE A 13 6.28 -9.63 -3.73
CA ILE A 13 6.00 -10.27 -2.44
C ILE A 13 7.29 -10.63 -1.72
N THR A 14 8.24 -11.28 -2.42
CA THR A 14 9.54 -11.66 -1.84
C THR A 14 10.32 -10.45 -1.37
N THR A 15 10.37 -9.38 -2.16
CA THR A 15 11.09 -8.15 -1.80
C THR A 15 10.47 -7.48 -0.57
N LEU A 16 9.14 -7.36 -0.51
CA LEU A 16 8.43 -6.78 0.63
C LEU A 16 8.60 -7.63 1.90
N LYS A 17 8.46 -8.96 1.81
CA LYS A 17 8.70 -9.87 2.93
C LYS A 17 10.14 -9.74 3.46
N ASN A 18 11.13 -9.64 2.57
CA ASN A 18 12.53 -9.49 2.95
C ASN A 18 12.82 -8.13 3.61
N SER A 19 12.23 -7.04 3.12
CA SER A 19 12.39 -5.71 3.73
C SER A 19 11.84 -5.68 5.17
N ILE A 20 10.70 -6.32 5.41
CA ILE A 20 10.11 -6.44 6.75
C ILE A 20 11.02 -7.29 7.66
N LYS A 21 11.50 -8.47 7.19
CA LYS A 21 12.39 -9.35 7.97
C LYS A 21 13.70 -8.66 8.33
N ALA A 22 14.23 -7.83 7.43
CA ALA A 22 15.46 -7.09 7.63
C ALA A 22 15.30 -5.82 8.48
N GLY A 23 14.05 -5.43 8.84
CA GLY A 23 13.77 -4.17 9.52
C GLY A 23 14.09 -2.93 8.66
N ARG A 24 14.21 -3.08 7.33
CA ARG A 24 14.56 -2.02 6.39
C ARG A 24 13.35 -1.69 5.52
N ILE A 25 12.41 -0.95 6.11
CA ILE A 25 11.17 -0.54 5.45
C ILE A 25 11.38 0.85 4.88
N ALA A 26 11.21 1.01 3.56
CA ALA A 26 11.26 2.31 2.93
C ALA A 26 10.07 3.16 3.38
N HIS A 27 10.25 4.48 3.44
CA HIS A 27 9.20 5.42 3.79
C HIS A 27 8.17 5.63 2.67
N ALA A 28 8.52 5.34 1.41
CA ALA A 28 7.62 5.51 0.27
C ALA A 28 7.77 4.39 -0.76
N PHE A 29 6.63 3.90 -1.22
CA PHE A 29 6.50 2.86 -2.23
C PHE A 29 5.65 3.37 -3.40
N LEU A 30 6.02 3.00 -4.62
CA LEU A 30 5.24 3.26 -5.83
C LEU A 30 4.85 1.94 -6.49
N PHE A 31 3.58 1.57 -6.40
CA PHE A 31 3.00 0.39 -7.03
C PHE A 31 2.41 0.78 -8.39
N THR A 32 2.98 0.30 -9.47
CA THR A 32 2.54 0.64 -10.83
C THR A 32 2.14 -0.62 -11.60
N GLY A 33 1.15 -0.50 -12.47
CA GLY A 33 0.67 -1.60 -13.30
C GLY A 33 -0.83 -1.54 -13.60
N PRO A 34 -1.35 -2.44 -14.42
CA PRO A 34 -2.73 -2.46 -14.86
C PRO A 34 -3.74 -2.46 -13.70
N ARG A 35 -4.99 -2.13 -14.01
CA ARG A 35 -6.10 -2.26 -13.05
C ARG A 35 -6.35 -3.73 -12.71
N GLY A 36 -6.74 -4.02 -11.47
CA GLY A 36 -7.15 -5.36 -11.04
C GLY A 36 -6.01 -6.34 -10.73
N VAL A 37 -4.73 -5.92 -10.81
CA VAL A 37 -3.58 -6.80 -10.53
C VAL A 37 -3.19 -6.89 -9.04
N GLY A 38 -3.98 -6.28 -8.13
CA GLY A 38 -3.81 -6.41 -6.69
C GLY A 38 -2.96 -5.34 -6.00
N LYS A 39 -2.71 -4.17 -6.63
CA LYS A 39 -1.91 -3.09 -6.03
C LYS A 39 -2.42 -2.65 -4.65
N THR A 40 -3.67 -2.24 -4.56
CA THR A 40 -4.31 -1.77 -3.31
C THR A 40 -4.47 -2.90 -2.30
N SER A 41 -4.78 -4.12 -2.77
CA SER A 41 -4.85 -5.30 -1.91
C SER A 41 -3.50 -5.61 -1.26
N LEU A 42 -2.39 -5.56 -2.04
CA LEU A 42 -1.05 -5.77 -1.51
C LEU A 42 -0.62 -4.64 -0.57
N ALA A 43 -1.02 -3.40 -0.84
CA ALA A 43 -0.78 -2.27 0.07
C ALA A 43 -1.43 -2.51 1.45
N ARG A 44 -2.68 -2.97 1.50
CA ARG A 44 -3.37 -3.34 2.75
C ARG A 44 -2.71 -4.52 3.46
N ILE A 45 -2.26 -5.54 2.71
CA ILE A 45 -1.53 -6.68 3.29
C ILE A 45 -0.21 -6.21 3.91
N PHE A 46 0.52 -5.33 3.22
CA PHE A 46 1.76 -4.75 3.72
C PHE A 46 1.50 -3.89 4.98
N ALA A 47 0.45 -3.06 4.98
CA ALA A 47 0.05 -2.28 6.15
C ALA A 47 -0.25 -3.18 7.37
N LYS A 48 -0.92 -4.33 7.18
CA LYS A 48 -1.12 -5.32 8.25
C LYS A 48 0.19 -5.93 8.74
N ALA A 49 1.10 -6.22 7.81
CA ALA A 49 2.38 -6.85 8.11
C ALA A 49 3.28 -5.97 8.98
N VAL A 50 3.34 -4.66 8.69
CA VAL A 50 4.15 -3.69 9.46
C VAL A 50 3.49 -3.27 10.77
N ASN A 51 2.16 -3.41 10.89
CA ASN A 51 1.36 -2.94 12.02
C ASN A 51 0.74 -4.05 12.87
N ARG A 52 1.23 -5.28 12.77
CA ARG A 52 0.80 -6.35 13.67
C ARG A 52 1.10 -6.00 15.12
N ILE A 53 0.18 -6.31 16.07
CA ILE A 53 0.32 -5.98 17.51
C ILE A 53 1.64 -6.49 18.11
N HIS A 54 2.09 -7.68 17.72
CA HIS A 54 3.35 -8.26 18.21
C HIS A 54 4.59 -7.88 17.36
N GLY A 55 4.52 -6.74 16.68
CA GLY A 55 5.59 -6.21 15.83
C GLY A 55 5.51 -6.61 14.36
N PRO A 56 6.30 -5.94 13.51
CA PRO A 56 6.36 -6.21 12.07
C PRO A 56 6.68 -7.66 11.76
N THR A 57 5.96 -8.23 10.78
CA THR A 57 6.14 -9.63 10.36
C THR A 57 5.83 -9.80 8.89
N ALA A 58 6.55 -10.70 8.22
CA ALA A 58 6.22 -11.11 6.86
C ALA A 58 4.91 -11.93 6.74
N GLU A 59 4.33 -12.34 7.89
CA GLU A 59 3.12 -13.16 7.96
C GLU A 59 2.06 -12.49 8.85
N PRO A 60 1.21 -11.59 8.28
CA PRO A 60 0.13 -10.98 9.06
C PRO A 60 -0.82 -12.06 9.59
N CYS A 61 -1.18 -11.97 10.88
CA CYS A 61 -1.95 -13.03 11.55
C CYS A 61 -3.45 -13.05 11.17
N ASN A 62 -3.99 -11.91 10.67
CA ASN A 62 -5.41 -11.70 10.34
C ASN A 62 -6.42 -11.88 11.50
N VAL A 63 -5.96 -12.00 12.73
CA VAL A 63 -6.83 -12.24 13.92
C VAL A 63 -6.66 -11.16 15.00
N CYS A 64 -5.53 -10.46 15.06
CA CYS A 64 -5.35 -9.36 16.02
C CYS A 64 -6.17 -8.13 15.61
N GLU A 65 -6.49 -7.27 16.57
CA GLU A 65 -7.29 -6.04 16.37
C GLU A 65 -6.80 -5.22 15.19
N ASN A 66 -5.48 -4.99 15.09
CA ASN A 66 -4.90 -4.20 14.00
C ASN A 66 -5.13 -4.87 12.64
N CYS A 67 -4.87 -6.18 12.52
CA CYS A 67 -5.08 -6.90 11.26
C CYS A 67 -6.54 -6.91 10.82
N VAL A 68 -7.47 -7.07 11.77
CA VAL A 68 -8.92 -7.07 11.51
C VAL A 68 -9.38 -5.66 11.12
N GLY A 69 -8.99 -4.63 11.88
CA GLY A 69 -9.34 -3.24 11.60
C GLY A 69 -8.82 -2.76 10.24
N ILE A 70 -7.57 -3.10 9.88
CA ILE A 70 -7.00 -2.77 8.57
C ILE A 70 -7.74 -3.51 7.44
N ALA A 71 -8.08 -4.78 7.64
CA ALA A 71 -8.85 -5.54 6.66
C ALA A 71 -10.25 -4.97 6.43
N GLY A 72 -10.87 -4.42 7.48
CA GLY A 72 -12.18 -3.75 7.44
C GLY A 72 -12.15 -2.31 6.90
N GLY A 73 -10.96 -1.74 6.67
CA GLY A 73 -10.81 -0.38 6.13
C GLY A 73 -11.10 0.75 7.13
N ASN A 74 -11.17 0.45 8.44
CA ASN A 74 -11.52 1.41 9.51
C ASN A 74 -10.46 1.53 10.60
N PHE A 75 -9.20 1.25 10.28
CA PHE A 75 -8.10 1.35 11.23
C PHE A 75 -7.47 2.74 11.20
N VAL A 76 -7.43 3.43 12.35
CA VAL A 76 -7.08 4.85 12.49
C VAL A 76 -5.69 5.21 11.95
N ASP A 77 -4.72 4.30 12.03
CA ASP A 77 -3.35 4.52 11.57
C ASP A 77 -3.10 4.03 10.12
N VAL A 78 -4.16 3.59 9.41
CA VAL A 78 -4.08 3.24 7.98
C VAL A 78 -5.15 4.05 7.24
N ILE A 79 -4.69 5.04 6.49
CA ILE A 79 -5.53 6.01 5.80
C ILE A 79 -5.46 5.70 4.31
N GLU A 80 -6.60 5.34 3.73
CA GLU A 80 -6.73 5.06 2.31
C GLU A 80 -7.45 6.21 1.62
N ILE A 81 -6.82 6.77 0.60
CA ILE A 81 -7.31 7.91 -0.18
C ILE A 81 -7.37 7.48 -1.64
N ASP A 82 -8.56 7.56 -2.23
CA ASP A 82 -8.74 7.42 -3.69
C ASP A 82 -8.60 8.79 -4.34
N ALA A 83 -7.48 9.01 -5.03
CA ALA A 83 -7.23 10.26 -5.73
C ALA A 83 -8.18 10.51 -6.92
N ALA A 84 -8.97 9.53 -7.34
CA ALA A 84 -10.00 9.74 -8.35
C ALA A 84 -11.21 10.48 -7.77
N SER A 85 -11.55 10.24 -6.51
CA SER A 85 -12.62 10.93 -5.77
C SER A 85 -12.11 12.15 -4.98
N THR A 86 -10.87 12.09 -4.50
CA THR A 86 -10.23 13.07 -3.61
C THR A 86 -9.05 13.72 -4.34
N ARG A 87 -9.34 14.70 -5.21
CA ARG A 87 -8.34 15.33 -6.12
C ARG A 87 -7.76 16.63 -5.59
N GLY A 88 -8.37 17.17 -4.53
CA GLY A 88 -8.14 18.54 -4.06
C GLY A 88 -6.84 18.73 -3.29
N ILE A 89 -6.38 19.99 -3.29
CA ILE A 89 -5.23 20.40 -2.48
C ILE A 89 -5.55 20.33 -0.97
N ASP A 90 -6.82 20.52 -0.60
CA ASP A 90 -7.22 20.60 0.81
C ASP A 90 -7.15 19.23 1.48
N ASP A 91 -7.52 18.17 0.79
CA ASP A 91 -7.36 16.78 1.27
C ASP A 91 -5.88 16.43 1.53
N ILE A 92 -4.99 16.88 0.64
CA ILE A 92 -3.55 16.68 0.81
C ILE A 92 -2.96 17.58 1.90
N LYS A 93 -3.51 18.78 2.11
CA LYS A 93 -3.12 19.61 3.27
C LYS A 93 -3.52 18.95 4.58
N GLU A 94 -4.74 18.43 4.67
CA GLU A 94 -5.20 17.68 5.83
C GLU A 94 -4.31 16.45 6.07
N LEU A 95 -4.00 15.68 5.02
CA LEU A 95 -3.04 14.58 5.11
C LEU A 95 -1.70 15.06 5.71
N ARG A 96 -1.15 16.17 5.23
CA ARG A 96 0.13 16.73 5.73
C ARG A 96 0.08 17.11 7.21
N GLU A 97 -1.04 17.57 7.69
CA GLU A 97 -1.22 17.85 9.12
C GLU A 97 -1.23 16.55 9.93
N THR A 98 -1.94 15.54 9.45
CA THR A 98 -2.03 14.23 10.13
C THR A 98 -0.70 13.47 10.14
N VAL A 99 0.17 13.67 9.14
CA VAL A 99 1.51 13.06 9.04
C VAL A 99 2.42 13.42 10.22
N ARG A 100 2.24 14.60 10.80
CA ARG A 100 3.06 15.08 11.94
C ARG A 100 2.78 14.35 13.25
N TYR A 101 1.60 13.77 13.38
CA TYR A 101 1.20 13.08 14.61
C TYR A 101 1.67 11.63 14.61
N LEU A 102 2.13 11.16 15.76
CA LEU A 102 2.48 9.76 15.96
C LEU A 102 1.29 8.83 15.72
N PRO A 103 1.53 7.56 15.35
CA PRO A 103 0.49 6.55 15.30
C PRO A 103 -0.20 6.40 16.66
N MET A 104 -1.50 6.15 16.67
CA MET A 104 -2.28 6.00 17.92
C MET A 104 -2.23 4.57 18.46
N LYS A 105 -2.23 3.56 17.59
CA LYS A 105 -2.33 2.13 17.95
C LYS A 105 -1.28 1.26 17.30
N ALA A 106 -0.64 1.74 16.23
CA ALA A 106 0.25 0.96 15.39
C ALA A 106 1.73 1.39 15.51
N ALA A 107 2.64 0.63 14.94
CA ALA A 107 4.04 1.02 14.82
C ALA A 107 4.27 2.08 13.74
N TYR A 108 3.49 2.02 12.66
CA TYR A 108 3.57 2.93 11.53
C TYR A 108 2.19 3.48 11.16
N LYS A 109 2.18 4.76 10.79
CA LYS A 109 1.04 5.37 10.12
C LYS A 109 1.19 5.15 8.62
N VAL A 110 0.25 4.44 7.99
CA VAL A 110 0.33 4.04 6.59
C VAL A 110 -0.69 4.82 5.77
N TYR A 111 -0.23 5.49 4.73
CA TYR A 111 -1.06 6.22 3.79
C TYR A 111 -1.06 5.49 2.45
N ILE A 112 -2.22 5.05 2.01
CA ILE A 112 -2.42 4.39 0.72
C ILE A 112 -3.14 5.37 -0.20
N LEU A 113 -2.43 5.86 -1.23
CA LEU A 113 -3.00 6.75 -2.24
C LEU A 113 -3.25 5.92 -3.51
N ASP A 114 -4.52 5.59 -3.74
CA ASP A 114 -4.90 4.88 -4.96
C ASP A 114 -5.13 5.87 -6.11
N GLU A 115 -4.84 5.42 -7.33
CA GLU A 115 -4.85 6.22 -8.57
C GLU A 115 -4.11 7.56 -8.42
N ALA A 116 -2.92 7.53 -7.80
CA ALA A 116 -2.11 8.70 -7.44
C ALA A 116 -1.82 9.65 -8.63
N HIS A 117 -1.91 9.17 -9.87
CA HIS A 117 -1.80 10.01 -11.07
C HIS A 117 -2.95 11.00 -11.25
N MET A 118 -4.06 10.81 -10.54
CA MET A 118 -5.25 11.69 -10.59
C MET A 118 -5.12 12.93 -9.70
N LEU A 119 -4.12 12.99 -8.82
CA LEU A 119 -3.85 14.16 -8.00
C LEU A 119 -3.59 15.39 -8.87
N THR A 120 -4.13 16.55 -8.47
CA THR A 120 -3.82 17.84 -9.13
C THR A 120 -2.33 18.19 -8.96
N ASP A 121 -1.80 19.05 -9.80
CA ASP A 121 -0.39 19.53 -9.70
C ASP A 121 -0.11 20.18 -8.34
N GLN A 122 -1.08 20.95 -7.82
CA GLN A 122 -0.97 21.59 -6.52
C GLN A 122 -0.92 20.55 -5.39
N ALA A 123 -1.76 19.51 -5.43
CA ALA A 123 -1.76 18.42 -4.47
C ALA A 123 -0.45 17.62 -4.53
N ARG A 124 0.04 17.31 -5.73
CA ARG A 124 1.34 16.64 -5.94
C ARG A 124 2.51 17.43 -5.36
N ASN A 125 2.56 18.74 -5.61
CA ASN A 125 3.61 19.62 -5.08
C ASN A 125 3.55 19.74 -3.55
N ALA A 126 2.34 19.76 -2.98
CA ALA A 126 2.16 19.74 -1.53
C ALA A 126 2.64 18.41 -0.93
N PHE A 127 2.38 17.29 -1.61
CA PHE A 127 2.79 15.95 -1.18
C PHE A 127 4.30 15.72 -1.29
N LEU A 128 4.96 16.30 -2.31
CA LEU A 128 6.42 16.22 -2.47
C LEU A 128 7.18 16.66 -1.23
N LYS A 129 6.75 17.75 -0.58
CA LYS A 129 7.39 18.24 0.67
C LYS A 129 7.34 17.19 1.80
N THR A 130 6.28 16.38 1.83
CA THR A 130 6.14 15.29 2.80
C THR A 130 7.05 14.10 2.47
N LEU A 131 7.27 13.83 1.18
CA LEU A 131 8.19 12.76 0.73
C LEU A 131 9.67 13.15 0.87
N GLU A 132 9.99 14.43 0.91
CA GLU A 132 11.37 14.92 1.08
C GLU A 132 11.86 14.75 2.52
N GLU A 133 11.00 15.04 3.49
CA GLU A 133 11.30 14.96 4.92
C GLU A 133 10.21 14.15 5.65
N PRO A 134 10.07 12.84 5.35
CA PRO A 134 9.04 12.03 5.98
C PRO A 134 9.38 11.75 7.44
N PRO A 135 8.45 11.96 8.40
CA PRO A 135 8.65 11.46 9.75
C PRO A 135 8.83 9.94 9.74
N GLY A 136 9.77 9.43 10.56
CA GLY A 136 10.21 8.03 10.51
C GLY A 136 9.14 6.98 10.83
N HIS A 137 7.99 7.42 11.34
CA HIS A 137 6.83 6.57 11.65
C HIS A 137 5.79 6.52 10.53
N ASN A 138 6.03 7.17 9.38
CA ASN A 138 5.08 7.19 8.27
C ASN A 138 5.57 6.32 7.10
N ILE A 139 4.63 5.63 6.48
CA ILE A 139 4.83 4.87 5.25
C ILE A 139 3.79 5.33 4.22
N PHE A 140 4.27 5.70 3.04
CA PHE A 140 3.42 6.10 1.91
C PHE A 140 3.43 5.02 0.84
N ILE A 141 2.26 4.62 0.37
CA ILE A 141 2.10 3.65 -0.73
C ILE A 141 1.24 4.32 -1.80
N LEU A 142 1.88 4.68 -2.90
CA LEU A 142 1.22 5.26 -4.07
C LEU A 142 0.91 4.14 -5.06
N ALA A 143 -0.35 3.96 -5.42
CA ALA A 143 -0.75 3.04 -6.47
C ALA A 143 -1.18 3.83 -7.71
N THR A 144 -0.77 3.38 -8.90
CA THR A 144 -1.12 4.03 -10.16
C THR A 144 -1.24 3.03 -11.30
N THR A 145 -2.17 3.31 -12.21
CA THR A 145 -2.27 2.61 -13.49
C THR A 145 -1.48 3.32 -14.60
N GLU A 146 -1.11 4.59 -14.40
CA GLU A 146 -0.46 5.44 -15.38
C GLU A 146 0.84 6.04 -14.86
N LEU A 147 1.92 5.22 -14.87
CA LEU A 147 3.23 5.64 -14.39
C LEU A 147 3.75 6.91 -15.08
N GLN A 148 3.49 7.06 -16.37
CA GLN A 148 3.94 8.21 -17.19
C GLN A 148 3.37 9.54 -16.70
N LYS A 149 2.29 9.55 -15.94
CA LYS A 149 1.70 10.74 -15.33
C LYS A 149 2.26 11.08 -13.94
N ILE A 150 3.08 10.20 -13.36
CA ILE A 150 3.74 10.46 -12.07
C ILE A 150 5.03 11.24 -12.33
N PRO A 151 5.22 12.42 -11.72
CA PRO A 151 6.44 13.20 -11.88
C PRO A 151 7.69 12.44 -11.41
N TYR A 152 8.80 12.65 -12.10
CA TYR A 152 10.08 12.03 -11.73
C TYR A 152 10.51 12.40 -10.29
N THR A 153 10.16 13.58 -9.83
CA THR A 153 10.42 14.05 -8.46
C THR A 153 9.77 13.20 -7.39
N ILE A 154 8.58 12.61 -7.65
CA ILE A 154 7.94 11.63 -6.78
C ILE A 154 8.59 10.25 -6.97
N MET A 155 8.77 9.82 -8.22
CA MET A 155 9.35 8.50 -8.53
C MET A 155 10.73 8.30 -7.90
N SER A 156 11.59 9.32 -7.91
CA SER A 156 12.95 9.26 -7.37
C SER A 156 13.02 9.08 -5.86
N ARG A 157 11.92 9.33 -5.14
CA ARG A 157 11.81 9.21 -3.68
C ARG A 157 11.07 7.95 -3.23
N CYS A 158 10.57 7.16 -4.19
CA CYS A 158 9.80 5.96 -3.91
C CYS A 158 10.56 4.70 -4.33
N GLN A 159 10.43 3.65 -3.54
CA GLN A 159 10.79 2.31 -3.99
C GLN A 159 9.71 1.81 -4.96
N ARG A 160 10.08 1.66 -6.24
CA ARG A 160 9.14 1.29 -7.29
C ARG A 160 8.96 -0.22 -7.39
N PHE A 161 7.71 -0.65 -7.62
CA PHE A 161 7.29 -2.02 -7.88
C PHE A 161 6.36 -2.07 -9.09
N ASP A 162 6.78 -2.80 -10.12
CA ASP A 162 6.03 -2.95 -11.37
C ASP A 162 5.21 -4.23 -11.34
N PHE A 163 3.89 -4.08 -11.18
CA PHE A 163 2.93 -5.19 -11.20
C PHE A 163 2.67 -5.65 -12.64
N ARG A 164 2.79 -6.94 -12.86
CA ARG A 164 2.48 -7.55 -14.16
C ARG A 164 1.01 -7.97 -14.25
N ARG A 165 0.52 -8.13 -15.46
CA ARG A 165 -0.79 -8.76 -15.69
C ARG A 165 -0.78 -10.18 -15.14
N ILE A 166 -1.88 -10.59 -14.53
CA ILE A 166 -2.12 -11.96 -14.11
C ILE A 166 -2.46 -12.77 -15.36
N THR A 167 -1.82 -13.91 -15.55
CA THR A 167 -2.07 -14.79 -16.70
C THR A 167 -3.36 -15.57 -16.49
N GLU A 168 -3.98 -16.00 -17.60
CA GLU A 168 -5.19 -16.83 -17.55
C GLU A 168 -4.97 -18.10 -16.72
N LYS A 169 -3.80 -18.73 -16.86
CA LYS A 169 -3.42 -19.92 -16.09
C LYS A 169 -3.44 -19.65 -14.58
N GLU A 170 -2.83 -18.55 -14.13
CA GLU A 170 -2.82 -18.12 -12.73
C GLU A 170 -4.24 -17.83 -12.20
N ILE A 171 -5.10 -17.24 -13.04
CA ILE A 171 -6.50 -16.98 -12.69
C ILE A 171 -7.25 -18.30 -12.50
N VAL A 172 -7.11 -19.25 -13.46
CA VAL A 172 -7.77 -20.57 -13.38
C VAL A 172 -7.31 -21.36 -12.16
N GLU A 173 -6.01 -21.37 -11.87
CA GLU A 173 -5.46 -22.04 -10.69
C GLU A 173 -6.05 -21.47 -9.39
N GLN A 174 -6.18 -20.15 -9.30
CA GLN A 174 -6.78 -19.52 -8.14
C GLN A 174 -8.28 -19.83 -8.00
N LEU A 175 -9.03 -19.78 -9.11
CA LEU A 175 -10.44 -20.13 -9.09
C LEU A 175 -10.65 -21.57 -8.58
N LYS A 176 -9.85 -22.53 -9.10
CA LYS A 176 -9.86 -23.90 -8.62
C LYS A 176 -9.55 -24.03 -7.13
N ALA A 177 -8.58 -23.24 -6.63
CA ALA A 177 -8.22 -23.25 -5.22
C ALA A 177 -9.36 -22.70 -4.34
N ILE A 178 -10.08 -21.68 -4.80
CA ILE A 178 -11.24 -21.10 -4.11
C ILE A 178 -12.39 -22.14 -4.11
N CYS A 179 -12.75 -22.68 -5.26
CA CYS A 179 -13.81 -23.71 -5.36
C CYS A 179 -13.53 -24.88 -4.41
N LYS A 180 -12.29 -25.39 -4.39
CA LYS A 180 -11.92 -26.49 -3.49
C LYS A 180 -12.04 -26.11 -2.01
N LYS A 181 -11.75 -24.84 -1.65
CA LYS A 181 -11.85 -24.35 -0.27
C LYS A 181 -13.29 -24.19 0.17
N ASP A 182 -14.17 -23.78 -0.73
CA ASP A 182 -15.59 -23.51 -0.45
C ASP A 182 -16.46 -24.75 -0.69
N GLY A 183 -15.86 -25.90 -1.08
CA GLY A 183 -16.55 -27.19 -1.26
C GLY A 183 -17.38 -27.26 -2.54
N ILE A 184 -17.06 -26.46 -3.56
CA ILE A 184 -17.72 -26.41 -4.87
C ILE A 184 -16.90 -27.21 -5.89
#